data_23019da6c4b0dd41f082cda64523f492
#
_entry.id   23019da6c4b0dd41f082cda64523f492
#
_cell.length_a   1.000
_cell.length_b   1.000
_cell.length_c   1.000
_cell.angle_alpha   90.00
_cell.angle_beta   90.00
_cell.angle_gamma   90.00
#
_symmetry.space_group_name_H-M   'P 1'
#
loop_
_entity.id
_entity.type
_entity.pdbx_description
1 polymer ?
#
loop_
_entity_poly.entity_id
_entity_poly.type
_entity_poly.pdbx_seq_one_letter_code
_entity_poly.pdbx_strand_id
1 'polypeptide(L)'
;VETAQVHLFWFLAAVAVGTIVGGPVGDKIGRKVVIWVSILGVAPFTLMLPFANLFWTGVLSVVIGLILASAFSAILVYATELIPGKVGMVAGLFFGFAFGMGGIGAAVLGHLADATSIDYVYKVCSFLPLIGVLTILLPNTRDAKQKTVTAKA
;
A
#
# COMPACT_ATOMS: atom_id res chain seq x y z
N VAL A 1 1.42 -13.59 -23.64
CA VAL A 1 2.48 -12.65 -23.17
C VAL A 1 2.04 -11.20 -23.38
N GLU A 2 1.55 -10.80 -24.56
CA GLU A 2 1.09 -9.43 -24.82
C GLU A 2 -0.01 -8.97 -23.85
N THR A 3 -1.00 -9.80 -23.58
CA THR A 3 -2.10 -9.48 -22.65
C THR A 3 -1.58 -9.20 -21.23
N ALA A 4 -0.60 -9.96 -20.76
CA ALA A 4 -0.01 -9.74 -19.44
C ALA A 4 0.78 -8.42 -19.37
N GLN A 5 1.49 -8.06 -20.43
CA GLN A 5 2.22 -6.79 -20.51
C GLN A 5 1.27 -5.58 -20.51
N VAL A 6 0.15 -5.68 -21.22
CA VAL A 6 -0.89 -4.62 -21.22
C VAL A 6 -1.49 -4.45 -19.83
N HIS A 7 -1.79 -5.54 -19.11
CA HIS A 7 -2.30 -5.46 -17.74
C HIS A 7 -1.27 -4.86 -16.78
N LEU A 8 0.01 -5.23 -16.93
CA LEU A 8 1.10 -4.65 -16.17
C LEU A 8 1.24 -3.14 -16.42
N PHE A 9 1.13 -2.71 -17.68
CA PHE A 9 1.17 -1.29 -18.04
C PHE A 9 0.06 -0.50 -17.35
N TRP A 10 -1.18 -0.97 -17.42
CA TRP A 10 -2.32 -0.32 -16.75
C TRP A 10 -2.17 -0.30 -15.24
N PHE A 11 -1.65 -1.38 -14.65
CA PHE A 11 -1.36 -1.44 -13.23
C PHE A 11 -0.31 -0.38 -12.83
N LEU A 12 0.79 -0.28 -13.55
CA LEU A 12 1.85 0.71 -13.28
C LEU A 12 1.36 2.15 -13.48
N ALA A 13 0.55 2.39 -14.51
CA ALA A 13 -0.08 3.70 -14.73
C ALA A 13 -1.01 4.06 -13.56
N ALA A 14 -1.81 3.13 -13.06
CA ALA A 14 -2.67 3.33 -11.90
C ALA A 14 -1.86 3.61 -10.62
N VAL A 15 -0.74 2.91 -10.42
CA VAL A 15 0.19 3.15 -9.31
C VAL A 15 0.76 4.56 -9.38
N ALA A 16 1.19 5.02 -10.55
CA ALA A 16 1.71 6.38 -10.73
C ALA A 16 0.64 7.44 -10.39
N VAL A 17 -0.56 7.29 -10.91
CA VAL A 17 -1.69 8.20 -10.61
C VAL A 17 -2.04 8.15 -9.11
N GLY A 18 -2.13 6.97 -8.52
CA GLY A 18 -2.41 6.78 -7.10
C GLY A 18 -1.40 7.46 -6.19
N THR A 19 -0.11 7.41 -6.55
CA THR A 19 0.96 8.09 -5.81
C THR A 19 0.81 9.60 -5.86
N ILE A 20 0.51 10.16 -7.03
CA ILE A 20 0.32 11.61 -7.22
C ILE A 20 -0.91 12.11 -6.44
N VAL A 21 -2.02 11.37 -6.50
CA VAL A 21 -3.28 11.73 -5.85
C VAL A 21 -3.22 11.51 -4.33
N GLY A 22 -2.52 10.48 -3.89
CA GLY A 22 -2.44 10.08 -2.48
C GLY A 22 -1.82 11.14 -1.57
N GLY A 23 -0.84 11.91 -2.04
CA GLY A 23 -0.24 13.00 -1.30
C GLY A 23 -1.25 14.08 -0.89
N PRO A 24 -1.85 14.81 -1.86
CA PRO A 24 -2.83 15.86 -1.57
C PRO A 24 -4.08 15.38 -0.81
N VAL A 25 -4.52 14.14 -1.05
CA VAL A 25 -5.64 13.54 -0.31
C VAL A 25 -5.26 13.33 1.16
N GLY A 26 -4.05 12.80 1.40
CA GLY A 26 -3.52 12.60 2.74
C GLY A 26 -3.38 13.91 3.53
N ASP A 27 -3.02 15.00 2.87
CA ASP A 27 -2.90 16.31 3.48
C ASP A 27 -4.25 16.87 3.93
N LYS A 28 -5.31 16.65 3.15
CA LYS A 28 -6.67 17.16 3.44
C LYS A 28 -7.43 16.34 4.49
N ILE A 29 -7.47 15.03 4.30
CA ILE A 29 -8.31 14.13 5.12
C ILE A 29 -7.56 13.65 6.36
N GLY A 30 -6.24 13.61 6.30
CA GLY A 30 -5.36 13.07 7.33
C GLY A 30 -4.75 11.75 6.92
N ARG A 31 -3.45 11.65 7.07
CA ARG A 31 -2.65 10.52 6.57
C ARG A 31 -3.04 9.19 7.17
N LYS A 32 -3.33 9.16 8.49
CA LYS A 32 -3.83 7.95 9.16
C LYS A 32 -5.13 7.44 8.54
N VAL A 33 -6.05 8.35 8.21
CA VAL A 33 -7.32 7.97 7.59
C VAL A 33 -7.10 7.40 6.20
N VAL A 34 -6.23 8.02 5.37
CA VAL A 34 -5.90 7.51 4.04
C VAL A 34 -5.27 6.13 4.12
N ILE A 35 -4.32 5.92 5.02
CA ILE A 35 -3.69 4.60 5.24
C ILE A 35 -4.75 3.56 5.58
N TRP A 36 -5.64 3.89 6.51
CA TRP A 36 -6.72 3.01 6.95
C TRP A 36 -7.70 2.65 5.85
N VAL A 37 -8.23 3.67 5.20
CA VAL A 37 -9.19 3.51 4.11
C VAL A 37 -8.56 2.76 2.95
N SER A 38 -7.30 3.00 2.65
CA SER A 38 -6.62 2.30 1.56
C SER A 38 -6.36 0.82 1.87
N ILE A 39 -5.87 0.51 3.06
CA ILE A 39 -5.56 -0.89 3.42
C ILE A 39 -6.85 -1.71 3.57
N LEU A 40 -7.83 -1.20 4.30
CA LEU A 40 -9.10 -1.89 4.48
C LEU A 40 -9.96 -1.84 3.22
N GLY A 41 -9.89 -0.75 2.46
CA GLY A 41 -10.62 -0.59 1.21
C GLY A 41 -10.13 -1.52 0.11
N VAL A 42 -8.86 -1.91 0.13
CA VAL A 42 -8.31 -2.86 -0.86
C VAL A 42 -8.70 -4.31 -0.54
N ALA A 43 -8.98 -4.64 0.71
CA ALA A 43 -9.28 -6.00 1.16
C ALA A 43 -10.42 -6.68 0.37
N PRO A 44 -11.61 -6.05 0.15
CA PRO A 44 -12.66 -6.69 -0.62
C PRO A 44 -12.26 -6.97 -2.07
N PHE A 45 -11.48 -6.07 -2.69
CA PHE A 45 -11.02 -6.25 -4.07
C PHE A 45 -9.99 -7.39 -4.18
N THR A 46 -9.08 -7.51 -3.21
CA THR A 46 -8.11 -8.63 -3.19
C THR A 46 -8.77 -9.97 -2.91
N LEU A 47 -9.82 -10.00 -2.08
CA LEU A 47 -10.60 -11.22 -1.81
C LEU A 47 -11.41 -11.67 -3.03
N MET A 48 -11.81 -10.75 -3.90
CA MET A 48 -12.50 -11.09 -5.15
C MET A 48 -11.56 -11.59 -6.26
N LEU A 49 -10.26 -11.27 -6.17
CA LEU A 49 -9.28 -11.57 -7.22
C LEU A 49 -9.19 -13.05 -7.59
N PRO A 50 -9.17 -14.02 -6.64
CA PRO A 50 -9.10 -15.44 -6.97
C PRO A 50 -10.33 -16.00 -7.73
N PHE A 51 -11.44 -15.27 -7.69
CA PHE A 51 -12.69 -15.66 -8.34
C PHE A 51 -12.96 -14.88 -9.64
N ALA A 52 -12.08 -13.93 -9.98
CA ALA A 52 -12.24 -13.06 -11.13
C ALA A 52 -11.77 -13.74 -12.41
N ASN A 53 -12.49 -13.50 -13.53
CA ASN A 53 -12.01 -13.86 -14.85
C ASN A 53 -10.94 -12.85 -15.34
N LEU A 54 -10.28 -13.14 -16.47
CA LEU A 54 -9.13 -12.35 -16.96
C LEU A 54 -9.43 -10.84 -17.07
N PHE A 55 -10.62 -10.47 -17.55
CA PHE A 55 -11.03 -9.06 -17.68
C PHE A 55 -11.16 -8.39 -16.30
N TRP A 56 -11.89 -9.03 -15.38
CA TRP A 56 -12.07 -8.52 -14.02
C TRP A 56 -10.78 -8.49 -13.22
N THR A 57 -9.88 -9.45 -13.43
CA THR A 57 -8.54 -9.44 -12.83
C THR A 57 -7.77 -8.18 -13.24
N GLY A 58 -7.85 -7.79 -14.53
CA GLY A 58 -7.24 -6.54 -14.99
C GLY A 58 -7.83 -5.30 -14.31
N VAL A 59 -9.15 -5.18 -14.27
CA VAL A 59 -9.84 -4.05 -13.64
C VAL A 59 -9.54 -3.97 -12.15
N LEU A 60 -9.65 -5.10 -11.43
CA LEU A 60 -9.37 -5.17 -10.01
C LEU A 60 -7.90 -4.82 -9.69
N SER A 61 -6.96 -5.29 -10.51
CA SER A 61 -5.53 -4.97 -10.35
C SER A 61 -5.27 -3.47 -10.48
N VAL A 62 -5.90 -2.78 -11.43
CA VAL A 62 -5.79 -1.33 -11.59
C VAL A 62 -6.32 -0.60 -10.36
N VAL A 63 -7.49 -0.97 -9.87
CA VAL A 63 -8.10 -0.38 -8.66
C VAL A 63 -7.23 -0.63 -7.42
N ILE A 64 -6.77 -1.84 -7.23
CA ILE A 64 -5.87 -2.22 -6.13
C ILE A 64 -4.57 -1.42 -6.19
N GLY A 65 -3.95 -1.32 -7.38
CA GLY A 65 -2.71 -0.55 -7.59
C GLY A 65 -2.86 0.92 -7.24
N LEU A 66 -3.95 1.55 -7.66
CA LEU A 66 -4.26 2.95 -7.37
C LEU A 66 -4.44 3.19 -5.86
N ILE A 67 -5.21 2.34 -5.19
CA ILE A 67 -5.48 2.46 -3.76
C ILE A 67 -4.21 2.22 -2.93
N LEU A 68 -3.44 1.16 -3.23
CA LEU A 68 -2.21 0.85 -2.51
C LEU A 68 -1.14 1.92 -2.71
N ALA A 69 -1.01 2.48 -3.92
CA ALA A 69 -0.06 3.54 -4.20
C ALA A 69 -0.38 4.84 -3.45
N SER A 70 -1.66 5.16 -3.27
CA SER A 70 -2.07 6.30 -2.45
C SER A 70 -1.70 6.11 -0.98
N ALA A 71 -1.85 4.90 -0.45
CA ALA A 71 -1.41 4.56 0.90
C ALA A 71 0.11 4.68 1.06
N PHE A 72 0.88 4.19 0.09
CA PHE A 72 2.34 4.23 0.12
C PHE A 72 2.87 5.67 0.27
N SER A 73 2.34 6.59 -0.53
CA SER A 73 2.66 8.02 -0.42
C SER A 73 2.31 8.58 0.96
N ALA A 74 1.12 8.29 1.47
CA ALA A 74 0.67 8.76 2.77
C ALA A 74 1.52 8.18 3.93
N ILE A 75 1.90 6.91 3.86
CA ILE A 75 2.73 6.25 4.88
C ILE A 75 4.13 6.87 4.93
N LEU A 76 4.75 7.13 3.78
CA LEU A 76 6.09 7.73 3.72
C LEU A 76 6.11 9.11 4.38
N VAL A 77 5.14 9.96 4.05
CA VAL A 77 5.05 11.29 4.64
C VAL A 77 4.69 11.22 6.12
N TYR A 78 3.80 10.31 6.52
CA TYR A 78 3.48 10.05 7.92
C TYR A 78 4.73 9.67 8.73
N ALA A 79 5.56 8.76 8.19
CA ALA A 79 6.80 8.33 8.84
C ALA A 79 7.81 9.48 8.98
N THR A 80 7.93 10.35 7.98
CA THR A 80 8.82 11.52 8.03
C THR A 80 8.33 12.59 9.01
N GLU A 81 7.03 12.72 9.23
CA GLU A 81 6.47 13.63 10.23
C GLU A 81 6.69 13.16 11.67
N LEU A 82 6.76 11.85 11.90
CA LEU A 82 7.03 11.30 13.23
C LEU A 82 8.47 11.57 13.70
N ILE A 83 9.42 11.70 12.78
CA ILE A 83 10.84 11.95 13.07
C ILE A 83 11.32 13.19 12.31
N PRO A 84 10.95 14.39 12.75
CA PRO A 84 11.34 15.63 12.08
C PRO A 84 12.85 15.82 12.11
N GLY A 85 13.42 16.32 11.00
CA GLY A 85 14.85 16.58 10.85
C GLY A 85 15.68 15.40 10.33
N LYS A 86 15.12 14.20 10.19
CA LYS A 86 15.81 13.00 9.69
C LYS A 86 15.11 12.39 8.47
N VAL A 87 14.55 13.21 7.60
CA VAL A 87 13.74 12.79 6.45
C VAL A 87 14.47 11.79 5.56
N GLY A 88 15.74 12.05 5.23
CA GLY A 88 16.52 11.15 4.37
C GLY A 88 16.77 9.78 4.99
N MET A 89 17.04 9.73 6.31
CA MET A 89 17.22 8.47 7.04
C MET A 89 15.92 7.66 7.09
N VAL A 90 14.80 8.31 7.39
CA VAL A 90 13.48 7.66 7.47
C VAL A 90 13.06 7.14 6.10
N ALA A 91 13.21 7.95 5.04
CA ALA A 91 12.90 7.53 3.69
C ALA A 91 13.79 6.36 3.22
N GLY A 92 15.10 6.44 3.46
CA GLY A 92 16.03 5.37 3.12
C GLY A 92 15.72 4.05 3.83
N LEU A 93 15.45 4.10 5.13
CA LEU A 93 15.04 2.93 5.91
C LEU A 93 13.71 2.35 5.40
N PHE A 94 12.74 3.22 5.12
CA PHE A 94 11.42 2.81 4.66
C PHE A 94 11.49 2.14 3.28
N PHE A 95 12.18 2.76 2.32
CA PHE A 95 12.37 2.19 0.99
C PHE A 95 13.21 0.92 1.03
N GLY A 96 14.32 0.92 1.77
CA GLY A 96 15.17 -0.25 1.92
C GLY A 96 14.41 -1.44 2.50
N PHE A 97 13.62 -1.21 3.55
CA PHE A 97 12.80 -2.24 4.15
C PHE A 97 11.67 -2.71 3.20
N ALA A 98 10.96 -1.78 2.57
CA ALA A 98 9.85 -2.12 1.67
C ALA A 98 10.31 -2.95 0.47
N PHE A 99 11.38 -2.52 -0.22
CA PHE A 99 11.92 -3.26 -1.36
C PHE A 99 12.63 -4.54 -0.93
N GLY A 100 13.35 -4.55 0.19
CA GLY A 100 13.97 -5.74 0.73
C GLY A 100 12.95 -6.82 1.10
N MET A 101 11.91 -6.46 1.85
CA MET A 101 10.81 -7.37 2.19
C MET A 101 10.01 -7.79 0.95
N GLY A 102 9.83 -6.88 0.00
CA GLY A 102 9.20 -7.18 -1.29
C GLY A 102 9.96 -8.24 -2.07
N GLY A 103 11.28 -8.13 -2.14
CA GLY A 103 12.15 -9.13 -2.78
C GLY A 103 12.10 -10.50 -2.09
N ILE A 104 12.18 -10.53 -0.76
CA ILE A 104 12.04 -11.77 0.03
C ILE A 104 10.64 -12.36 -0.19
N GLY A 105 9.60 -11.54 -0.10
CA GLY A 105 8.22 -11.96 -0.34
C GLY A 105 8.03 -12.57 -1.72
N ALA A 106 8.56 -11.94 -2.77
CA ALA A 106 8.50 -12.45 -4.13
C ALA A 106 9.20 -13.80 -4.28
N ALA A 107 10.37 -13.97 -3.66
CA ALA A 107 11.11 -15.25 -3.69
C ALA A 107 10.33 -16.37 -2.98
N VAL A 108 9.79 -16.09 -1.79
CA VAL A 108 8.99 -17.06 -1.01
C VAL A 108 7.70 -17.43 -1.75
N LEU A 109 6.97 -16.44 -2.27
CA LEU A 109 5.73 -16.68 -3.00
C LEU A 109 5.98 -17.37 -4.35
N GLY A 110 7.09 -17.06 -5.03
CA GLY A 110 7.51 -17.76 -6.25
C GLY A 110 7.78 -19.24 -5.97
N HIS A 111 8.56 -19.54 -4.94
CA HIS A 111 8.82 -20.93 -4.53
C HIS A 111 7.54 -21.67 -4.11
N LEU A 112 6.62 -20.98 -3.43
CA LEU A 112 5.32 -21.52 -3.07
C LEU A 112 4.47 -21.82 -4.30
N ALA A 113 4.50 -20.94 -5.32
CA ALA A 113 3.79 -21.12 -6.58
C ALA A 113 4.31 -22.35 -7.34
N ASP A 114 5.63 -22.54 -7.38
CA ASP A 114 6.26 -23.71 -8.01
C ASP A 114 5.91 -25.03 -7.29
N ALA A 115 5.81 -24.97 -5.96
CA ALA A 115 5.49 -26.14 -5.14
C ALA A 115 4.00 -26.49 -5.09
N THR A 116 3.11 -25.55 -5.37
CA THR A 116 1.65 -25.72 -5.25
C THR A 116 0.92 -25.30 -6.52
N SER A 117 0.46 -24.06 -6.58
CA SER A 117 -0.15 -23.45 -7.76
C SER A 117 -0.24 -21.93 -7.58
N ILE A 118 -0.35 -21.22 -8.71
CA ILE A 118 -0.55 -19.76 -8.72
C ILE A 118 -1.87 -19.40 -8.02
N ASP A 119 -2.93 -20.18 -8.20
CA ASP A 119 -4.24 -19.94 -7.56
C ASP A 119 -4.16 -20.01 -6.03
N TYR A 120 -3.34 -20.92 -5.50
CA TYR A 120 -3.10 -21.01 -4.07
C TYR A 120 -2.39 -19.78 -3.53
N VAL A 121 -1.38 -19.30 -4.26
CA VAL A 121 -0.64 -18.08 -3.90
C VAL A 121 -1.56 -16.86 -3.91
N TYR A 122 -2.44 -16.73 -4.92
CA TYR A 122 -3.45 -15.66 -4.93
C TYR A 122 -4.37 -15.70 -3.70
N LYS A 123 -4.82 -16.86 -3.28
CA LYS A 123 -5.63 -17.03 -2.07
C LYS A 123 -4.87 -16.59 -0.82
N VAL A 124 -3.61 -16.99 -0.67
CA VAL A 124 -2.76 -16.58 0.45
C VAL A 124 -2.57 -15.05 0.45
N CYS A 125 -2.23 -14.47 -0.69
CA CYS A 125 -2.04 -13.02 -0.84
C CYS A 125 -3.33 -12.23 -0.57
N SER A 126 -4.51 -12.77 -0.86
CA SER A 126 -5.79 -12.12 -0.61
C SER A 126 -6.06 -11.83 0.87
N PHE A 127 -5.46 -12.61 1.76
CA PHE A 127 -5.58 -12.41 3.22
C PHE A 127 -4.56 -11.42 3.78
N LEU A 128 -3.48 -11.08 3.06
CA LEU A 128 -2.45 -10.16 3.54
C LEU A 128 -2.99 -8.77 3.93
N PRO A 129 -3.94 -8.14 3.19
CA PRO A 129 -4.49 -6.85 3.60
C PRO A 129 -5.20 -6.87 4.96
N LEU A 130 -5.68 -8.02 5.43
CA LEU A 130 -6.30 -8.15 6.75
C LEU A 130 -5.29 -7.91 7.88
N ILE A 131 -4.00 -8.16 7.65
CA ILE A 131 -2.93 -7.80 8.60
C ILE A 131 -2.88 -6.28 8.77
N GLY A 132 -3.32 -5.52 7.78
CA GLY A 132 -3.44 -4.06 7.84
C GLY A 132 -4.38 -3.56 8.94
N VAL A 133 -5.23 -4.42 9.52
CA VAL A 133 -6.02 -4.08 10.73
C VAL A 133 -5.11 -3.63 11.87
N LEU A 134 -3.87 -4.09 11.94
CA LEU A 134 -2.88 -3.63 12.91
C LEU A 134 -2.58 -2.11 12.81
N THR A 135 -2.90 -1.48 11.69
CA THR A 135 -2.77 -0.01 11.53
C THR A 135 -3.70 0.77 12.45
N ILE A 136 -4.69 0.11 13.09
CA ILE A 136 -5.50 0.69 14.18
C ILE A 136 -4.63 1.25 15.30
N LEU A 137 -3.52 0.60 15.58
CA LEU A 137 -2.61 0.97 16.66
C LEU A 137 -1.73 2.19 16.34
N LEU A 138 -1.75 2.72 15.09
CA LEU A 138 -0.95 3.90 14.75
C LEU A 138 -1.43 5.16 15.50
N PRO A 139 -0.52 5.94 16.09
CA PRO A 139 -0.85 7.19 16.75
C PRO A 139 -1.35 8.26 15.74
N ASN A 140 -2.21 9.17 16.19
CA ASN A 140 -2.73 10.25 15.35
C ASN A 140 -1.77 11.44 15.36
N THR A 141 -1.11 11.73 14.24
CA THR A 141 -0.13 12.84 14.13
C THR A 141 -0.76 14.23 14.22
N ARG A 142 -2.05 14.38 13.94
CA ARG A 142 -2.75 15.68 14.08
C ARG A 142 -2.78 16.12 15.54
N ASP A 143 -3.04 15.21 16.47
CA ASP A 143 -3.09 15.51 17.90
C ASP A 143 -1.72 15.86 18.47
N ALA A 144 -0.65 15.26 17.94
CA ALA A 144 0.73 15.54 18.32
C ALA A 144 1.15 16.97 17.89
N LYS A 145 0.78 17.40 16.68
CA LYS A 145 1.10 18.73 16.16
C LYS A 145 0.35 19.84 16.92
N GLN A 146 -0.89 19.57 17.31
CA GLN A 146 -1.70 20.51 18.08
C GLN A 146 -1.17 20.71 19.50
N LYS A 147 -0.71 19.65 20.16
CA LYS A 147 -0.06 19.71 21.48
C LYS A 147 1.25 20.51 21.46
N THR A 148 2.03 20.42 20.38
CA THR A 148 3.30 21.16 20.26
C THR A 148 3.08 22.65 20.02
N VAL A 149 2.02 23.03 19.34
CA VAL A 149 1.64 24.43 19.12
C VAL A 149 1.12 25.07 20.42
N THR A 150 0.28 24.34 21.18
CA THR A 150 -0.28 24.81 22.45
C THR A 150 0.77 24.89 23.56
N ALA A 151 1.84 24.09 23.50
CA ALA A 151 2.93 24.12 24.48
C ALA A 151 3.96 25.23 24.22
N LYS A 152 3.91 25.89 23.05
CA LYS A 152 4.79 27.03 22.68
C LYS A 152 4.10 28.38 22.76
N ALA A 153 2.80 28.43 23.02
CA ALA A 153 2.02 29.62 23.26
C ALA A 153 1.86 29.87 24.76
#